data_b1f9138ad1bd75940d7c0b268c04c8c8
#
_entry.id   b1f9138ad1bd75940d7c0b268c04c8c8
#
_cell.length_a   1.000
_cell.length_b   1.000
_cell.length_c   1.000
_cell.angle_alpha   90.00
_cell.angle_beta   90.00
_cell.angle_gamma   90.00
#
_symmetry.space_group_name_H-M   'P 1'
#
loop_
_entity.id
_entity.type
_entity.pdbx_description
1 polymer ?
#
loop_
_entity_poly.entity_id
_entity_poly.type
_entity_poly.pdbx_seq_one_letter_code
_entity_poly.pdbx_strand_id
1 'polypeptide(L)'
;MDLLNRFNKNLNRIEVSMIRQFDQSISDVPGILKLTLGEPDFTTPDHVKEAAKAAIDANQSYYTGMAGLLDLREAAAEFVAQKYNLTYNPNTEVLSTIGATEALSASLVAILEAGDTVLLPAPAYPGYEPIVNMVGADIVEIDTTANDFVLTPEMLEEAIIEQGDKLKAVILNYPANPTGVTYSREQIQAFTDVIRKYPIFVLSDEVYAELTYTGQQHTSIAEFLP
;
A
#
# COMPACT_ATOMS: atom_id res chain seq x y z
N MET A 1 -35.52 -19.27 4.93
CA MET A 1 -34.22 -19.82 4.44
C MET A 1 -33.16 -18.82 4.92
N ASP A 2 -32.28 -19.25 5.79
CA ASP A 2 -31.18 -18.39 6.31
C ASP A 2 -30.03 -18.39 5.28
N LEU A 3 -29.82 -17.27 4.59
CA LEU A 3 -28.77 -17.11 3.60
C LEU A 3 -27.41 -16.69 4.21
N LEU A 4 -27.38 -16.33 5.49
CA LEU A 4 -26.16 -15.87 6.16
C LEU A 4 -25.08 -16.94 6.14
N ASN A 5 -25.46 -18.20 6.26
CA ASN A 5 -24.53 -19.34 6.22
C ASN A 5 -23.98 -19.65 4.81
N ARG A 6 -24.41 -18.90 3.78
CA ARG A 6 -23.94 -19.05 2.40
C ARG A 6 -22.95 -17.99 1.96
N PHE A 7 -22.65 -17.02 2.81
CA PHE A 7 -21.59 -16.06 2.53
C PHE A 7 -20.23 -16.76 2.44
N ASN A 8 -19.29 -16.07 1.78
CA ASN A 8 -17.90 -16.50 1.76
C ASN A 8 -17.40 -16.64 3.20
N LYS A 9 -16.86 -17.82 3.54
CA LYS A 9 -16.37 -18.13 4.90
C LYS A 9 -15.23 -17.21 5.34
N ASN A 10 -14.45 -16.68 4.38
CA ASN A 10 -13.36 -15.76 4.67
C ASN A 10 -13.84 -14.43 5.25
N LEU A 11 -15.12 -14.05 5.05
CA LEU A 11 -15.71 -12.89 5.73
C LEU A 11 -15.65 -12.99 7.26
N ASN A 12 -15.66 -14.19 7.83
CA ASN A 12 -15.54 -14.40 9.27
C ASN A 12 -14.12 -14.09 9.80
N ARG A 13 -13.15 -13.91 8.91
CA ARG A 13 -11.76 -13.55 9.24
C ARG A 13 -11.53 -12.04 9.20
N ILE A 14 -12.52 -11.26 8.77
CA ILE A 14 -12.41 -9.81 8.63
C ILE A 14 -13.06 -9.13 9.83
N GLU A 15 -12.28 -8.35 10.53
CA GLU A 15 -12.76 -7.50 11.61
C GLU A 15 -13.10 -6.10 11.11
N VAL A 16 -14.11 -5.49 11.74
CA VAL A 16 -14.44 -4.09 11.45
C VAL A 16 -13.35 -3.19 12.05
N SER A 17 -12.83 -2.27 11.28
CA SER A 17 -11.78 -1.35 11.73
C SER A 17 -12.14 -0.67 13.05
N MET A 18 -11.40 -0.97 14.10
CA MET A 18 -11.57 -0.37 15.43
C MET A 18 -11.34 1.14 15.42
N ILE A 19 -10.41 1.63 14.60
CA ILE A 19 -10.13 3.07 14.45
C ILE A 19 -11.35 3.81 13.92
N ARG A 20 -12.03 3.25 12.89
CA ARG A 20 -13.25 3.86 12.34
C ARG A 20 -14.42 3.80 13.31
N GLN A 21 -14.57 2.69 14.05
CA GLN A 21 -15.59 2.59 15.11
C GLN A 21 -15.35 3.60 16.22
N PHE A 22 -14.09 3.74 16.66
CA PHE A 22 -13.72 4.71 17.67
C PHE A 22 -13.96 6.14 17.17
N ASP A 23 -13.51 6.49 15.97
CA ASP A 23 -13.74 7.81 15.36
C ASP A 23 -15.24 8.16 15.30
N GLN A 24 -16.05 7.19 14.91
CA GLN A 24 -17.51 7.37 14.89
C GLN A 24 -18.08 7.56 16.29
N SER A 25 -17.60 6.82 17.29
CA SER A 25 -18.09 6.90 18.67
C SER A 25 -17.82 8.24 19.35
N ILE A 26 -16.79 8.96 18.90
CA ILE A 26 -16.43 10.28 19.44
C ILE A 26 -16.93 11.45 18.57
N SER A 27 -17.66 11.18 17.49
CA SER A 27 -18.08 12.19 16.51
C SER A 27 -18.95 13.29 17.11
N ASP A 28 -19.75 12.96 18.11
CA ASP A 28 -20.72 13.86 18.75
C ASP A 28 -20.15 14.54 20.01
N VAL A 29 -18.88 14.34 20.34
CA VAL A 29 -18.25 14.96 21.52
C VAL A 29 -17.87 16.41 21.20
N PRO A 30 -18.50 17.42 21.83
CA PRO A 30 -18.20 18.81 21.53
C PRO A 30 -16.76 19.19 21.89
N GLY A 31 -16.09 19.87 20.96
CA GLY A 31 -14.74 20.41 21.20
C GLY A 31 -13.61 19.38 21.16
N ILE A 32 -13.88 18.15 20.79
CA ILE A 32 -12.85 17.13 20.65
C ILE A 32 -11.94 17.46 19.45
N LEU A 33 -10.62 17.36 19.65
CA LEU A 33 -9.64 17.37 18.59
C LEU A 33 -9.40 15.91 18.14
N LYS A 34 -9.82 15.56 16.93
CA LYS A 34 -9.62 14.23 16.39
C LYS A 34 -8.27 14.11 15.69
N LEU A 35 -7.53 13.07 16.06
CA LEU A 35 -6.28 12.64 15.42
C LEU A 35 -6.36 11.18 14.92
N THR A 36 -7.58 10.69 14.73
CA THR A 36 -7.87 9.30 14.36
C THR A 36 -7.70 9.00 12.89
N LEU A 37 -7.97 10.00 12.04
CA LEU A 37 -7.80 9.91 10.58
C LEU A 37 -6.83 11.00 10.14
N GLY A 38 -5.78 10.59 9.42
CA GLY A 38 -4.83 11.51 8.82
C GLY A 38 -5.31 11.95 7.44
N GLU A 39 -5.62 13.24 7.30
CA GLU A 39 -5.93 13.85 6.00
C GLU A 39 -5.32 15.25 5.94
N PRO A 40 -4.88 15.69 4.73
CA PRO A 40 -4.35 17.04 4.55
C PRO A 40 -5.40 18.10 4.85
N ASP A 41 -5.00 19.16 5.56
CA ASP A 41 -5.82 20.35 5.81
C ASP A 41 -5.74 21.40 4.67
N PHE A 42 -4.99 21.10 3.62
CA PHE A 42 -4.88 21.93 2.41
C PHE A 42 -6.01 21.65 1.43
N THR A 43 -6.51 22.71 0.81
CA THR A 43 -7.46 22.55 -0.30
C THR A 43 -6.75 22.03 -1.56
N THR A 44 -7.50 21.30 -2.39
CA THR A 44 -6.99 20.91 -3.72
C THR A 44 -6.50 22.14 -4.49
N PRO A 45 -5.31 22.12 -5.10
CA PRO A 45 -4.77 23.24 -5.87
C PRO A 45 -5.72 23.69 -6.99
N ASP A 46 -5.79 25.00 -7.24
CA ASP A 46 -6.78 25.56 -8.17
C ASP A 46 -6.61 25.04 -9.59
N HIS A 47 -5.37 24.87 -10.08
CA HIS A 47 -5.13 24.30 -11.40
C HIS A 47 -5.69 22.86 -11.55
N VAL A 48 -5.67 22.06 -10.51
CA VAL A 48 -6.27 20.70 -10.49
C VAL A 48 -7.79 20.79 -10.55
N LYS A 49 -8.39 21.69 -9.77
CA LYS A 49 -9.85 21.91 -9.79
C LYS A 49 -10.33 22.40 -11.17
N GLU A 50 -9.60 23.34 -11.76
CA GLU A 50 -9.96 23.89 -13.07
C GLU A 50 -9.82 22.83 -14.18
N ALA A 51 -8.78 22.00 -14.14
CA ALA A 51 -8.64 20.86 -15.05
C ALA A 51 -9.80 19.88 -14.95
N ALA A 52 -10.23 19.55 -13.72
CA ALA A 52 -11.39 18.68 -13.52
C ALA A 52 -12.71 19.27 -14.06
N LYS A 53 -12.95 20.57 -13.84
CA LYS A 53 -14.10 21.27 -14.39
C LYS A 53 -14.07 21.27 -15.92
N ALA A 54 -12.92 21.58 -16.51
CA ALA A 54 -12.75 21.59 -17.96
C ALA A 54 -13.02 20.21 -18.59
N ALA A 55 -12.59 19.14 -17.92
CA ALA A 55 -12.87 17.78 -18.38
C ALA A 55 -14.38 17.45 -18.35
N ILE A 56 -15.10 17.91 -17.32
CA ILE A 56 -16.56 17.75 -17.23
C ILE A 56 -17.26 18.55 -18.35
N ASP A 57 -16.88 19.81 -18.55
CA ASP A 57 -17.44 20.69 -19.58
C ASP A 57 -17.19 20.16 -21.00
N ALA A 58 -16.02 19.48 -21.17
CA ALA A 58 -15.68 18.80 -22.43
C ALA A 58 -16.36 17.42 -22.59
N ASN A 59 -17.26 17.05 -21.70
CA ASN A 59 -17.96 15.76 -21.70
C ASN A 59 -17.01 14.54 -21.68
N GLN A 60 -15.87 14.61 -21.01
CA GLN A 60 -14.96 13.48 -20.84
C GLN A 60 -15.50 12.49 -19.81
N SER A 61 -16.65 11.89 -20.08
CA SER A 61 -17.40 11.00 -19.18
C SER A 61 -17.67 9.64 -19.83
N TYR A 62 -16.70 9.14 -20.60
CA TYR A 62 -16.75 7.84 -21.27
C TYR A 62 -15.92 6.80 -20.52
N TYR A 63 -16.15 5.52 -20.85
CA TYR A 63 -15.29 4.44 -20.38
C TYR A 63 -13.85 4.65 -20.84
N THR A 64 -12.91 4.39 -19.94
CA THR A 64 -11.50 4.34 -20.26
C THR A 64 -11.09 2.96 -20.77
N GLY A 65 -9.86 2.80 -21.26
CA GLY A 65 -9.25 1.49 -21.39
C GLY A 65 -9.12 0.80 -20.02
N MET A 66 -8.98 -0.51 -20.01
CA MET A 66 -8.91 -1.32 -18.77
C MET A 66 -7.76 -0.90 -17.85
N ALA A 67 -6.64 -0.43 -18.40
CA ALA A 67 -5.50 0.06 -17.62
C ALA A 67 -5.61 1.55 -17.22
N GLY A 68 -6.72 2.22 -17.52
CA GLY A 68 -6.90 3.65 -17.35
C GLY A 68 -6.48 4.47 -18.56
N LEU A 69 -6.65 5.78 -18.48
CA LEU A 69 -6.28 6.72 -19.56
C LEU A 69 -4.77 6.64 -19.81
N LEU A 70 -4.39 6.61 -21.11
CA LEU A 70 -2.97 6.56 -21.49
C LEU A 70 -2.22 7.81 -21.02
N ASP A 71 -2.79 8.98 -21.23
CA ASP A 71 -2.19 10.25 -20.81
C ASP A 71 -1.87 10.27 -19.31
N LEU A 72 -2.75 9.71 -18.45
CA LEU A 72 -2.50 9.58 -17.02
C LEU A 72 -1.35 8.61 -16.73
N ARG A 73 -1.30 7.48 -17.44
CA ARG A 73 -0.24 6.49 -17.26
C ARG A 73 1.12 6.98 -17.74
N GLU A 74 1.14 7.77 -18.82
CA GLU A 74 2.34 8.46 -19.31
C GLU A 74 2.83 9.50 -18.29
N ALA A 75 1.93 10.33 -17.76
CA ALA A 75 2.26 11.30 -16.73
C ALA A 75 2.77 10.64 -15.44
N ALA A 76 2.18 9.51 -15.04
CA ALA A 76 2.64 8.73 -13.87
C ALA A 76 4.03 8.14 -14.11
N ALA A 77 4.29 7.55 -15.29
CA ALA A 77 5.60 7.03 -15.64
C ALA A 77 6.66 8.14 -15.69
N GLU A 78 6.33 9.30 -16.24
CA GLU A 78 7.22 10.46 -16.24
C GLU A 78 7.51 10.97 -14.83
N PHE A 79 6.49 11.05 -13.96
CA PHE A 79 6.65 11.46 -12.57
C PHE A 79 7.65 10.57 -11.83
N VAL A 80 7.49 9.26 -11.89
CA VAL A 80 8.40 8.33 -11.18
C VAL A 80 9.80 8.30 -11.80
N ALA A 81 9.92 8.55 -13.11
CA ALA A 81 11.21 8.68 -13.77
C ALA A 81 11.98 9.91 -13.27
N GLN A 82 11.30 11.05 -13.15
CA GLN A 82 11.91 12.29 -12.67
C GLN A 82 12.21 12.28 -11.18
N LYS A 83 11.33 11.68 -10.39
CA LYS A 83 11.42 11.71 -8.92
C LYS A 83 12.30 10.59 -8.34
N TYR A 84 12.19 9.38 -8.89
CA TYR A 84 12.75 8.18 -8.30
C TYR A 84 13.69 7.42 -9.25
N ASN A 85 13.99 8.02 -10.42
CA ASN A 85 14.83 7.40 -11.45
C ASN A 85 14.33 6.01 -11.90
N LEU A 86 13.00 5.80 -11.90
CA LEU A 86 12.35 4.57 -12.32
C LEU A 86 11.82 4.71 -13.74
N THR A 87 12.11 3.77 -14.60
CA THR A 87 11.63 3.77 -15.99
C THR A 87 10.63 2.67 -16.21
N TYR A 88 9.38 3.04 -16.52
CA TYR A 88 8.29 2.12 -16.83
C TYR A 88 7.68 2.42 -18.19
N ASN A 89 7.31 1.38 -18.91
CA ASN A 89 6.51 1.50 -20.13
C ASN A 89 5.05 1.78 -19.78
N PRO A 90 4.49 2.95 -20.10
CA PRO A 90 3.12 3.30 -19.73
C PRO A 90 2.07 2.38 -20.36
N ASN A 91 2.39 1.65 -21.43
CA ASN A 91 1.45 0.76 -22.09
C ASN A 91 1.34 -0.62 -21.44
N THR A 92 2.39 -1.11 -20.76
CA THR A 92 2.48 -2.48 -20.27
C THR A 92 2.82 -2.61 -18.80
N GLU A 93 3.31 -1.54 -18.15
CA GLU A 93 3.83 -1.59 -16.78
C GLU A 93 3.15 -0.58 -15.83
N VAL A 94 2.19 0.19 -16.33
CA VAL A 94 1.43 1.15 -15.52
C VAL A 94 -0.05 0.86 -15.61
N LEU A 95 -0.67 0.68 -14.45
CA LEU A 95 -2.11 0.50 -14.26
C LEU A 95 -2.64 1.61 -13.35
N SER A 96 -3.67 2.33 -13.82
CA SER A 96 -4.39 3.32 -13.01
C SER A 96 -5.56 2.67 -12.30
N THR A 97 -5.66 2.90 -10.98
CA THR A 97 -6.70 2.36 -10.12
C THR A 97 -7.44 3.47 -9.37
N ILE A 98 -8.62 3.16 -8.83
CA ILE A 98 -9.38 4.08 -7.98
C ILE A 98 -8.80 4.02 -6.56
N GLY A 99 -7.66 4.70 -6.39
CA GLY A 99 -6.89 4.74 -5.15
C GLY A 99 -6.02 3.51 -4.90
N ALA A 100 -5.13 3.63 -3.92
CA ALA A 100 -4.18 2.58 -3.54
C ALA A 100 -4.89 1.29 -3.04
N THR A 101 -6.08 1.41 -2.46
CA THR A 101 -6.83 0.24 -1.99
C THR A 101 -7.20 -0.71 -3.13
N GLU A 102 -7.59 -0.18 -4.30
CA GLU A 102 -7.85 -1.02 -5.47
C GLU A 102 -6.56 -1.62 -6.02
N ALA A 103 -5.46 -0.85 -6.04
CA ALA A 103 -4.15 -1.35 -6.45
C ALA A 103 -3.70 -2.52 -5.59
N LEU A 104 -3.79 -2.38 -4.27
CA LEU A 104 -3.47 -3.45 -3.31
C LEU A 104 -4.36 -4.67 -3.51
N SER A 105 -5.68 -4.45 -3.63
CA SER A 105 -6.63 -5.55 -3.81
C SER A 105 -6.37 -6.31 -5.11
N ALA A 106 -6.19 -5.60 -6.22
CA ALA A 106 -5.93 -6.22 -7.51
C ALA A 106 -4.60 -6.99 -7.51
N SER A 107 -3.54 -6.40 -6.94
CA SER A 107 -2.23 -7.03 -6.86
C SER A 107 -2.24 -8.28 -5.99
N LEU A 108 -2.79 -8.19 -4.77
CA LEU A 108 -2.83 -9.31 -3.84
C LEU A 108 -3.70 -10.46 -4.36
N VAL A 109 -4.87 -10.14 -4.95
CA VAL A 109 -5.73 -11.17 -5.58
C VAL A 109 -5.04 -11.84 -6.76
N ALA A 110 -4.18 -11.11 -7.50
CA ALA A 110 -3.47 -11.66 -8.65
C ALA A 110 -2.34 -12.62 -8.26
N ILE A 111 -1.73 -12.46 -7.08
CA ILE A 111 -0.53 -13.23 -6.70
C ILE A 111 -0.79 -14.27 -5.61
N LEU A 112 -1.86 -14.13 -4.81
CA LEU A 112 -2.12 -15.00 -3.66
C LEU A 112 -3.14 -16.10 -3.97
N GLU A 113 -2.90 -17.25 -3.37
CA GLU A 113 -3.85 -18.35 -3.25
C GLU A 113 -4.17 -18.66 -1.79
N ALA A 114 -5.25 -19.42 -1.56
CA ALA A 114 -5.60 -19.82 -0.21
C ALA A 114 -4.49 -20.69 0.42
N GLY A 115 -4.04 -20.28 1.62
CA GLY A 115 -2.95 -20.94 2.36
C GLY A 115 -1.57 -20.33 2.12
N ASP A 116 -1.43 -19.36 1.21
CA ASP A 116 -0.22 -18.54 1.08
C ASP A 116 -0.03 -17.64 2.30
N THR A 117 1.19 -17.20 2.53
CA THR A 117 1.56 -16.26 3.58
C THR A 117 2.10 -14.96 3.01
N VAL A 118 1.75 -13.85 3.65
CA VAL A 118 2.30 -12.51 3.37
C VAL A 118 2.98 -11.99 4.63
N LEU A 119 4.23 -11.57 4.53
CA LEU A 119 4.93 -10.87 5.60
C LEU A 119 4.53 -9.40 5.64
N LEU A 120 4.32 -8.88 6.85
CA LEU A 120 3.96 -7.49 7.09
C LEU A 120 4.72 -6.95 8.31
N PRO A 121 5.66 -6.00 8.16
CA PRO A 121 6.23 -5.29 9.30
C PRO A 121 5.14 -4.57 10.09
N ALA A 122 5.06 -4.80 11.39
CA ALA A 122 4.03 -4.27 12.28
C ALA A 122 4.63 -3.35 13.36
N PRO A 123 3.87 -2.33 13.80
CA PRO A 123 2.47 -2.03 13.45
C PRO A 123 2.31 -1.47 12.03
N ALA A 124 1.18 -1.81 11.38
CA ALA A 124 0.93 -1.49 9.99
C ALA A 124 -0.49 -0.95 9.74
N TYR A 125 -0.73 -0.48 8.54
CA TYR A 125 -2.07 -0.05 8.12
C TYR A 125 -3.06 -1.25 8.13
N PRO A 126 -4.17 -1.16 8.87
CA PRO A 126 -5.08 -2.28 9.05
C PRO A 126 -5.89 -2.67 7.80
N GLY A 127 -5.72 -1.92 6.70
CA GLY A 127 -6.40 -2.22 5.44
C GLY A 127 -5.79 -3.36 4.63
N TYR A 128 -4.58 -3.82 4.95
CA TYR A 128 -3.94 -4.95 4.26
C TYR A 128 -4.59 -6.28 4.63
N GLU A 129 -4.84 -6.48 5.91
CA GLU A 129 -5.35 -7.74 6.46
C GLU A 129 -6.69 -8.19 5.84
N PRO A 130 -7.72 -7.34 5.69
CA PRO A 130 -8.98 -7.75 5.07
C PRO A 130 -8.83 -8.26 3.65
N ILE A 131 -7.89 -7.69 2.88
CA ILE A 131 -7.65 -8.09 1.47
C ILE A 131 -7.04 -9.49 1.43
N VAL A 132 -5.99 -9.72 2.22
CA VAL A 132 -5.30 -11.02 2.33
C VAL A 132 -6.25 -12.10 2.86
N ASN A 133 -7.00 -11.78 3.91
CA ASN A 133 -7.98 -12.68 4.49
C ASN A 133 -9.09 -13.08 3.53
N MET A 134 -9.54 -12.17 2.65
CA MET A 134 -10.56 -12.47 1.63
C MET A 134 -10.10 -13.49 0.59
N VAL A 135 -8.82 -13.50 0.25
CA VAL A 135 -8.24 -14.51 -0.64
C VAL A 135 -8.09 -15.87 0.06
N GLY A 136 -8.09 -15.89 1.38
CA GLY A 136 -7.84 -17.09 2.18
C GLY A 136 -6.36 -17.32 2.49
N ALA A 137 -5.53 -16.33 2.27
CA ALA A 137 -4.13 -16.29 2.68
C ALA A 137 -4.00 -15.78 4.12
N ASP A 138 -2.80 -15.86 4.70
CA ASP A 138 -2.50 -15.45 6.06
C ASP A 138 -1.48 -14.30 6.07
N ILE A 139 -1.66 -13.34 6.99
CA ILE A 139 -0.60 -12.37 7.31
C ILE A 139 0.22 -12.90 8.48
N VAL A 140 1.54 -12.80 8.34
CA VAL A 140 2.49 -12.99 9.45
C VAL A 140 3.19 -11.66 9.70
N GLU A 141 2.97 -11.12 10.89
CA GLU A 141 3.55 -9.86 11.29
C GLU A 141 5.00 -10.04 11.74
N ILE A 142 5.86 -9.11 11.30
CA ILE A 142 7.20 -8.93 11.85
C ILE A 142 7.12 -7.83 12.89
N ASP A 143 7.15 -8.20 14.18
CA ASP A 143 7.09 -7.23 15.27
C ASP A 143 8.36 -6.37 15.31
N THR A 144 8.21 -5.07 15.00
CA THR A 144 9.31 -4.11 15.00
C THR A 144 9.33 -3.21 16.24
N THR A 145 8.42 -3.43 17.20
CA THR A 145 8.23 -2.54 18.36
C THR A 145 9.48 -2.42 19.25
N ALA A 146 10.22 -3.51 19.41
CA ALA A 146 11.46 -3.51 20.21
C ALA A 146 12.64 -2.76 19.54
N ASN A 147 12.51 -2.40 18.25
CA ASN A 147 13.53 -1.71 17.47
C ASN A 147 13.03 -0.35 16.96
N ASP A 148 12.33 0.41 17.78
CA ASP A 148 11.78 1.73 17.45
C ASP A 148 10.94 1.72 16.14
N PHE A 149 10.25 0.62 15.90
CA PHE A 149 9.43 0.36 14.71
C PHE A 149 10.24 0.26 13.39
N VAL A 150 11.54 0.12 13.47
CA VAL A 150 12.42 -0.01 12.29
C VAL A 150 12.62 -1.49 11.97
N LEU A 151 12.22 -1.92 10.77
CA LEU A 151 12.58 -3.24 10.24
C LEU A 151 14.09 -3.30 9.99
N THR A 152 14.71 -4.45 10.28
CA THR A 152 16.10 -4.72 9.88
C THR A 152 16.18 -5.83 8.85
N PRO A 153 17.28 -5.91 8.06
CA PRO A 153 17.50 -7.01 7.12
C PRO A 153 17.47 -8.39 7.80
N GLU A 154 18.00 -8.47 9.02
CA GLU A 154 18.04 -9.72 9.80
C GLU A 154 16.65 -10.17 10.20
N MET A 155 15.81 -9.26 10.71
CA MET A 155 14.40 -9.55 11.04
C MET A 155 13.64 -10.02 9.80
N LEU A 156 13.87 -9.38 8.67
CA LEU A 156 13.23 -9.75 7.42
C LEU A 156 13.67 -11.14 6.96
N GLU A 157 14.97 -11.42 6.96
CA GLU A 157 15.50 -12.72 6.52
C GLU A 157 15.05 -13.86 7.44
N GLU A 158 15.03 -13.64 8.76
CA GLU A 158 14.55 -14.62 9.74
C GLU A 158 13.08 -14.97 9.49
N ALA A 159 12.22 -13.95 9.29
CA ALA A 159 10.81 -14.16 9.01
C ALA A 159 10.58 -14.89 7.67
N ILE A 160 11.37 -14.57 6.63
CA ILE A 160 11.31 -15.28 5.34
C ILE A 160 11.65 -16.76 5.52
N ILE A 161 12.73 -17.07 6.23
CA ILE A 161 13.18 -18.45 6.47
C ILE A 161 12.13 -19.23 7.28
N GLU A 162 11.54 -18.61 8.29
CA GLU A 162 10.54 -19.25 9.13
C GLU A 162 9.28 -19.67 8.36
N GLN A 163 8.84 -18.84 7.40
CA GLN A 163 7.65 -19.13 6.60
C GLN A 163 7.90 -20.13 5.47
N GLY A 164 9.13 -20.22 4.97
CA GLY A 164 9.54 -21.16 3.93
C GLY A 164 8.67 -21.08 2.68
N ASP A 165 8.27 -22.24 2.14
CA ASP A 165 7.55 -22.35 0.87
C ASP A 165 6.14 -21.75 0.85
N LYS A 166 5.57 -21.43 2.01
CA LYS A 166 4.26 -20.76 2.10
C LYS A 166 4.35 -19.27 1.82
N LEU A 167 5.53 -18.69 1.97
CA LEU A 167 5.72 -17.26 1.78
C LEU A 167 5.59 -16.89 0.32
N LYS A 168 4.64 -16.02 0.04
CA LYS A 168 4.38 -15.54 -1.33
C LYS A 168 4.83 -14.12 -1.55
N ALA A 169 4.64 -13.27 -0.53
CA ALA A 169 4.93 -11.84 -0.67
C ALA A 169 5.35 -11.20 0.65
N VAL A 170 5.99 -10.05 0.54
CA VAL A 170 6.16 -9.08 1.62
C VAL A 170 5.52 -7.75 1.21
N ILE A 171 4.79 -7.12 2.15
CA ILE A 171 4.30 -5.76 1.98
C ILE A 171 5.24 -4.83 2.76
N LEU A 172 5.83 -3.86 2.06
CA LEU A 172 6.64 -2.81 2.64
C LEU A 172 5.94 -1.47 2.45
N ASN A 173 5.51 -0.86 3.55
CA ASN A 173 4.94 0.48 3.54
C ASN A 173 5.92 1.46 4.19
N TYR A 174 6.41 2.41 3.40
CA TYR A 174 7.33 3.45 3.89
C TYR A 174 7.25 4.72 3.02
N PRO A 175 7.13 5.89 3.64
CA PRO A 175 6.95 6.12 5.08
C PRO A 175 5.75 5.37 5.63
N ALA A 176 5.89 4.74 6.81
CA ALA A 176 4.94 3.77 7.33
C ALA A 176 3.73 4.42 8.01
N ASN A 177 2.55 3.85 7.82
CA ASN A 177 1.38 4.13 8.63
C ASN A 177 1.21 2.99 9.67
N PRO A 178 1.23 3.25 11.00
CA PRO A 178 1.07 4.56 11.64
C PRO A 178 2.37 5.22 12.14
N THR A 179 3.54 4.58 11.99
CA THR A 179 4.74 4.96 12.74
C THR A 179 5.49 6.15 12.14
N GLY A 180 5.32 6.42 10.85
CA GLY A 180 6.09 7.43 10.11
C GLY A 180 7.54 7.01 9.82
N VAL A 181 7.93 5.77 10.14
CA VAL A 181 9.26 5.25 9.83
C VAL A 181 9.48 5.22 8.33
N THR A 182 10.65 5.69 7.93
CA THR A 182 11.15 5.57 6.55
C THR A 182 12.58 5.04 6.57
N TYR A 183 13.10 4.66 5.42
CA TYR A 183 14.40 4.00 5.31
C TYR A 183 15.36 4.80 4.44
N SER A 184 16.65 4.73 4.78
CA SER A 184 17.72 5.26 3.92
C SER A 184 17.91 4.37 2.70
N ARG A 185 18.61 4.92 1.70
CA ARG A 185 18.98 4.16 0.49
C ARG A 185 19.74 2.87 0.81
N GLU A 186 20.64 2.94 1.78
CA GLU A 186 21.47 1.81 2.23
C GLU A 186 20.60 0.72 2.89
N GLN A 187 19.59 1.13 3.68
CA GLN A 187 18.66 0.19 4.30
C GLN A 187 17.77 -0.50 3.25
N ILE A 188 17.26 0.25 2.27
CA ILE A 188 16.49 -0.32 1.16
C ILE A 188 17.35 -1.29 0.33
N GLN A 189 18.61 -0.94 0.06
CA GLN A 189 19.54 -1.85 -0.61
C GLN A 189 19.75 -3.14 0.20
N ALA A 190 19.90 -3.03 1.52
CA ALA A 190 20.10 -4.20 2.38
C ALA A 190 18.86 -5.12 2.40
N PHE A 191 17.64 -4.57 2.39
CA PHE A 191 16.41 -5.37 2.21
C PHE A 191 16.39 -6.08 0.87
N THR A 192 16.79 -5.38 -0.19
CA THR A 192 16.89 -5.94 -1.54
C THR A 192 17.86 -7.12 -1.60
N ASP A 193 19.00 -7.01 -0.94
CA ASP A 193 20.02 -8.08 -0.90
C ASP A 193 19.53 -9.33 -0.15
N VAL A 194 18.64 -9.16 0.82
CA VAL A 194 17.93 -10.28 1.46
C VAL A 194 16.88 -10.86 0.50
N ILE A 195 15.97 -10.04 -0.01
CA ILE A 195 14.82 -10.47 -0.80
C ILE A 195 15.24 -11.23 -2.06
N ARG A 196 16.31 -10.79 -2.73
CA ARG A 196 16.82 -11.44 -3.95
C ARG A 196 17.22 -12.91 -3.80
N LYS A 197 17.39 -13.38 -2.57
CA LYS A 197 17.71 -14.78 -2.28
C LYS A 197 16.49 -15.70 -2.37
N TYR A 198 15.31 -15.12 -2.43
CA TYR A 198 14.05 -15.83 -2.29
C TYR A 198 13.06 -15.49 -3.42
N PRO A 199 12.26 -16.46 -3.92
CA PRO A 199 11.31 -16.23 -5.00
C PRO A 199 9.98 -15.66 -4.47
N ILE A 200 10.00 -14.47 -3.89
CA ILE A 200 8.84 -13.79 -3.29
C ILE A 200 8.54 -12.47 -4.00
N PHE A 201 7.27 -12.10 -4.00
CA PHE A 201 6.84 -10.78 -4.48
C PHE A 201 7.08 -9.71 -3.42
N VAL A 202 7.32 -8.48 -3.88
CA VAL A 202 7.36 -7.29 -3.02
C VAL A 202 6.24 -6.35 -3.45
N LEU A 203 5.34 -6.03 -2.53
CA LEU A 203 4.41 -4.93 -2.68
C LEU A 203 4.95 -3.74 -1.93
N SER A 204 5.45 -2.74 -2.65
CA SER A 204 5.94 -1.50 -2.07
C SER A 204 4.83 -0.47 -2.06
N ASP A 205 4.26 -0.21 -0.89
CA ASP A 205 3.27 0.86 -0.68
C ASP A 205 3.99 2.14 -0.30
N GLU A 206 4.17 3.00 -1.28
CA GLU A 206 4.92 4.26 -1.17
C GLU A 206 3.98 5.48 -1.23
N VAL A 207 2.73 5.32 -0.81
CA VAL A 207 1.71 6.38 -0.85
C VAL A 207 2.14 7.67 -0.13
N TYR A 208 3.02 7.57 0.85
CA TYR A 208 3.56 8.70 1.62
C TYR A 208 4.96 9.15 1.18
N ALA A 209 5.46 8.72 0.04
CA ALA A 209 6.83 9.00 -0.44
C ALA A 209 7.19 10.49 -0.42
N GLU A 210 6.25 11.38 -0.74
CA GLU A 210 6.46 12.84 -0.74
C GLU A 210 6.28 13.49 0.65
N LEU A 211 5.91 12.72 1.69
CA LEU A 211 5.76 13.20 3.08
C LEU A 211 6.97 12.85 3.96
N THR A 212 8.17 13.04 3.42
CA THR A 212 9.44 12.87 4.13
C THR A 212 9.95 14.21 4.65
N TYR A 213 10.24 14.27 5.96
CA TYR A 213 10.67 15.52 6.63
C TYR A 213 12.13 15.48 7.09
N THR A 214 12.87 14.44 6.72
CA THR A 214 14.29 14.25 7.10
C THR A 214 15.26 15.05 6.23
N GLY A 215 14.78 15.67 5.15
CA GLY A 215 15.61 16.30 4.13
C GLY A 215 16.28 15.30 3.16
N GLN A 216 16.05 14.01 3.33
CA GLN A 216 16.49 12.97 2.39
C GLN A 216 15.39 12.69 1.37
N GLN A 217 15.78 12.43 0.15
CA GLN A 217 14.86 12.00 -0.89
C GLN A 217 14.43 10.56 -0.61
N HIS A 218 13.14 10.27 -0.82
CA HIS A 218 12.62 8.92 -0.79
C HIS A 218 13.35 8.03 -1.83
N THR A 219 13.63 6.79 -1.44
CA THR A 219 14.22 5.78 -2.32
C THR A 219 13.24 4.64 -2.47
N SER A 220 12.75 4.42 -3.67
CA SER A 220 11.92 3.26 -3.95
C SER A 220 12.75 1.98 -4.01
N ILE A 221 12.24 0.89 -3.46
CA ILE A 221 12.89 -0.43 -3.56
C ILE A 221 12.94 -0.91 -5.03
N ALA A 222 12.05 -0.41 -5.87
CA ALA A 222 12.03 -0.71 -7.31
C ALA A 222 13.29 -0.20 -8.05
N GLU A 223 14.08 0.70 -7.46
CA GLU A 223 15.40 1.05 -8.01
C GLU A 223 16.37 -0.13 -8.02
N PHE A 224 16.14 -1.09 -7.13
CA PHE A 224 17.04 -2.23 -6.92
C PHE A 224 16.42 -3.56 -7.31
N LEU A 225 15.08 -3.68 -7.29
CA LEU A 225 14.34 -4.87 -7.72
C LEU A 225 13.59 -4.53 -9.02
N PRO A 226 13.91 -5.19 -10.14
CA PRO A 226 13.21 -4.97 -11.41
C PRO A 226 11.77 -5.50 -11.39
#